data_73ed6ff7915fa851ebb32ba2efc720af
#
_entry.id   73ed6ff7915fa851ebb32ba2efc720af
#
_cell.length_a   1.000
_cell.length_b   1.000
_cell.length_c   1.000
_cell.angle_alpha   90.00
_cell.angle_beta   90.00
_cell.angle_gamma   90.00
#
_symmetry.space_group_name_H-M   'P 1'
#
loop_
_entity.id
_entity.type
_entity.pdbx_description
1 polymer ?
#
loop_
_entity_poly.entity_id
_entity_poly.type
_entity_poly.pdbx_seq_one_letter_code
_entity_poly.pdbx_strand_id
1 'polypeptide(L)'
;FMEWLMQHYGVSDPQTIQEGVSMLKSQQSDVIFFEGVGETLHELKRRGFKLGVVTNTFNPPSEKNNWFKTIGIDGIWDSYADSCELGIVKPAPEIYLAALNPLNVAPEDALFVGHAQIEIDGAKSIGMTTVRFNPDPDCNISDHSIEYFPDLLDIAK
;
A
#
# COMPACT_ATOMS: atom_id res chain seq x y z
N PHE A 1 -3.26 17.02 8.06
CA PHE A 1 -3.07 16.05 9.14
C PHE A 1 -1.84 16.38 9.98
N MET A 2 -0.66 16.51 9.39
CA MET A 2 0.59 16.83 10.15
C MET A 2 0.47 18.14 10.94
N GLU A 3 -0.05 19.19 10.35
CA GLU A 3 -0.33 20.45 11.04
C GLU A 3 -1.30 20.27 12.22
N TRP A 4 -2.40 19.55 11.99
CA TRP A 4 -3.37 19.21 13.02
C TRP A 4 -2.72 18.41 14.16
N LEU A 5 -1.89 17.42 13.82
CA LEU A 5 -1.19 16.57 14.79
C LEU A 5 -0.26 17.42 15.68
N MET A 6 0.54 18.29 15.09
CA MET A 6 1.43 19.18 15.85
C MET A 6 0.66 20.12 16.78
N GLN A 7 -0.46 20.69 16.28
CA GLN A 7 -1.35 21.53 17.09
C GLN A 7 -1.99 20.75 18.25
N HIS A 8 -2.41 19.49 18.00
CA HIS A 8 -2.96 18.60 19.01
C HIS A 8 -1.97 18.33 20.15
N TYR A 9 -0.68 18.23 19.84
CA TYR A 9 0.40 18.10 20.82
C TYR A 9 0.93 19.44 21.35
N GLY A 10 0.21 20.54 21.15
CA GLY A 10 0.48 21.84 21.79
C GLY A 10 1.46 22.75 21.05
N VAL A 11 1.85 22.40 19.82
CA VAL A 11 2.66 23.31 18.98
C VAL A 11 1.71 24.32 18.34
N SER A 12 1.80 25.58 18.74
CA SER A 12 0.89 26.65 18.28
C SER A 12 1.54 27.68 17.36
N ASP A 13 2.87 27.72 17.33
CA ASP A 13 3.61 28.64 16.48
C ASP A 13 3.55 28.20 15.00
N PRO A 14 3.00 29.04 14.09
CA PRO A 14 2.85 28.68 12.70
C PRO A 14 4.16 28.34 11.97
N GLN A 15 5.25 29.04 12.33
CA GLN A 15 6.55 28.82 11.70
C GLN A 15 7.12 27.46 12.13
N THR A 16 7.04 27.14 13.42
CA THR A 16 7.47 25.84 13.96
C THR A 16 6.67 24.70 13.34
N ILE A 17 5.35 24.88 13.16
CA ILE A 17 4.50 23.90 12.47
C ILE A 17 4.97 23.68 11.02
N GLN A 18 5.20 24.77 10.29
CA GLN A 18 5.63 24.70 8.89
C GLN A 18 7.01 24.06 8.73
N GLU A 19 7.95 24.39 9.60
CA GLU A 19 9.28 23.78 9.63
C GLU A 19 9.20 22.29 9.96
N GLY A 20 8.40 21.89 10.96
CA GLY A 20 8.19 20.49 11.32
C GLY A 20 7.53 19.68 10.21
N VAL A 21 6.51 20.21 9.56
CA VAL A 21 5.86 19.58 8.40
C VAL A 21 6.85 19.41 7.24
N SER A 22 7.67 20.45 6.98
CA SER A 22 8.70 20.40 5.94
C SER A 22 9.77 19.35 6.25
N MET A 23 10.21 19.26 7.50
CA MET A 23 11.18 18.26 7.95
C MET A 23 10.63 16.83 7.81
N LEU A 24 9.39 16.58 8.25
CA LEU A 24 8.74 15.29 8.10
C LEU A 24 8.61 14.89 6.62
N LYS A 25 8.21 15.83 5.76
CA LYS A 25 8.13 15.60 4.32
C LYS A 25 9.49 15.30 3.69
N SER A 26 10.54 15.97 4.09
CA SER A 26 11.89 15.73 3.56
C SER A 26 12.42 14.34 3.91
N GLN A 27 12.01 13.77 5.04
CA GLN A 27 12.40 12.42 5.46
C GLN A 27 11.60 11.31 4.75
N GLN A 28 10.46 11.65 4.15
CA GLN A 28 9.66 10.69 3.39
C GLN A 28 10.12 10.54 1.92
N SER A 29 11.13 11.29 1.49
CA SER A 29 11.59 11.28 0.09
C SER A 29 12.45 10.08 -0.29
N ASP A 30 13.02 9.38 0.68
CA ASP A 30 13.95 8.27 0.44
C ASP A 30 13.23 6.91 0.50
N VAL A 31 12.29 6.72 -0.43
CA VAL A 31 11.63 5.42 -0.59
C VAL A 31 12.56 4.51 -1.38
N ILE A 32 12.94 3.38 -0.76
CA ILE A 32 13.73 2.32 -1.39
C ILE A 32 12.79 1.13 -1.62
N PHE A 33 12.71 0.69 -2.87
CA PHE A 33 11.95 -0.52 -3.20
C PHE A 33 12.81 -1.77 -2.97
N PHE A 34 12.17 -2.84 -2.57
CA PHE A 34 12.83 -4.15 -2.49
C PHE A 34 13.25 -4.63 -3.88
N GLU A 35 14.32 -5.41 -3.90
CA GLU A 35 14.83 -6.03 -5.12
C GLU A 35 13.77 -6.88 -5.82
N GLY A 36 13.69 -6.77 -7.13
CA GLY A 36 12.79 -7.55 -7.99
C GLY A 36 11.32 -7.10 -7.99
N VAL A 37 10.95 -6.05 -7.23
CA VAL A 37 9.54 -5.57 -7.18
C VAL A 37 9.09 -5.11 -8.56
N GLY A 38 9.86 -4.25 -9.23
CA GLY A 38 9.48 -3.70 -10.52
C GLY A 38 9.28 -4.78 -11.57
N GLU A 39 10.25 -5.67 -11.71
CA GLU A 39 10.24 -6.78 -12.68
C GLU A 39 9.09 -7.75 -12.42
N THR A 40 8.83 -8.06 -11.15
CA THR A 40 7.73 -8.96 -10.74
C THR A 40 6.37 -8.37 -11.10
N LEU A 41 6.15 -7.09 -10.83
CA LEU A 41 4.89 -6.43 -11.16
C LEU A 41 4.68 -6.34 -12.68
N HIS A 42 5.72 -6.05 -13.45
CA HIS A 42 5.64 -6.08 -14.91
C HIS A 42 5.34 -7.49 -15.44
N GLU A 43 5.94 -8.53 -14.86
CA GLU A 43 5.65 -9.91 -15.25
C GLU A 43 4.21 -10.30 -14.91
N LEU A 44 3.66 -9.92 -13.75
CA LEU A 44 2.26 -10.11 -13.43
C LEU A 44 1.33 -9.44 -14.44
N LYS A 45 1.63 -8.19 -14.84
CA LYS A 45 0.89 -7.52 -15.91
C LYS A 45 0.97 -8.28 -17.23
N ARG A 46 2.14 -8.79 -17.60
CA ARG A 46 2.35 -9.57 -18.82
C ARG A 46 1.55 -10.89 -18.81
N ARG A 47 1.36 -11.49 -17.62
CA ARG A 47 0.50 -12.68 -17.41
C ARG A 47 -0.99 -12.35 -17.43
N GLY A 48 -1.38 -11.08 -17.51
CA GLY A 48 -2.77 -10.64 -17.58
C GLY A 48 -3.40 -10.33 -16.23
N PHE A 49 -2.63 -10.29 -15.14
CA PHE A 49 -3.13 -9.88 -13.83
C PHE A 49 -3.48 -8.40 -13.82
N LYS A 50 -4.56 -8.06 -13.10
CA LYS A 50 -4.90 -6.69 -12.73
C LYS A 50 -4.18 -6.34 -11.44
N LEU A 51 -3.59 -5.15 -11.39
CA LEU A 51 -2.84 -4.67 -10.23
C LEU A 51 -3.55 -3.50 -9.57
N GLY A 52 -3.82 -3.64 -8.27
CA GLY A 52 -4.41 -2.60 -7.44
C GLY A 52 -3.48 -2.17 -6.31
N VAL A 53 -3.57 -0.92 -5.91
CA VAL A 53 -2.92 -0.39 -4.70
C VAL A 53 -3.97 -0.17 -3.62
N VAL A 54 -3.70 -0.66 -2.40
CA VAL A 54 -4.46 -0.33 -1.19
C VAL A 54 -3.51 0.27 -0.17
N THR A 55 -3.68 1.54 0.18
CA THR A 55 -2.69 2.26 0.97
C THR A 55 -3.30 3.13 2.05
N ASN A 56 -2.78 2.99 3.30
CA ASN A 56 -2.99 3.97 4.35
C ASN A 56 -1.91 5.04 4.21
N THR A 57 -2.31 6.27 3.91
CA THR A 57 -1.36 7.34 3.63
C THR A 57 -1.97 8.71 3.89
N PHE A 58 -1.10 9.67 4.14
CA PHE A 58 -1.44 11.11 4.16
C PHE A 58 -0.89 11.82 2.92
N ASN A 59 -0.13 11.13 2.09
CA ASN A 59 0.45 11.68 0.88
C ASN A 59 -0.53 11.52 -0.28
N PRO A 60 -0.72 12.55 -1.09
CA PRO A 60 -1.58 12.45 -2.27
C PRO A 60 -0.99 11.46 -3.28
N PRO A 61 -1.84 10.86 -4.14
CA PRO A 61 -1.40 9.88 -5.16
C PRO A 61 -0.27 10.39 -6.06
N SER A 62 -0.18 11.71 -6.29
CA SER A 62 0.88 12.32 -7.10
C SER A 62 2.29 12.14 -6.50
N GLU A 63 2.43 12.17 -5.19
CA GLU A 63 3.72 11.93 -4.53
C GLU A 63 4.14 10.46 -4.67
N LYS A 64 3.21 9.53 -4.49
CA LYS A 64 3.49 8.09 -4.66
C LYS A 64 3.83 7.74 -6.10
N ASN A 65 3.20 8.40 -7.07
CA ASN A 65 3.55 8.23 -8.48
C ASN A 65 5.02 8.62 -8.75
N ASN A 66 5.57 9.62 -8.05
CA ASN A 66 6.98 9.94 -8.17
C ASN A 66 7.88 8.82 -7.67
N TRP A 67 7.51 8.14 -6.56
CA TRP A 67 8.25 6.96 -6.09
C TRP A 67 8.17 5.81 -7.10
N PHE A 68 6.98 5.51 -7.61
CA PHE A 68 6.78 4.45 -8.60
C PHE A 68 7.59 4.68 -9.89
N LYS A 69 7.78 5.94 -10.31
CA LYS A 69 8.62 6.29 -11.47
C LYS A 69 10.07 5.86 -11.29
N THR A 70 10.59 5.84 -10.06
CA THR A 70 12.00 5.49 -9.81
C THR A 70 12.34 4.05 -10.24
N ILE A 71 11.33 3.17 -10.27
CA ILE A 71 11.47 1.78 -10.72
C ILE A 71 10.53 1.43 -11.88
N GLY A 72 9.97 2.45 -12.56
CA GLY A 72 9.19 2.29 -13.79
C GLY A 72 7.83 1.63 -13.65
N ILE A 73 7.17 1.73 -12.48
CA ILE A 73 5.84 1.14 -12.21
C ILE A 73 4.72 2.16 -12.02
N ASP A 74 4.92 3.41 -12.42
CA ASP A 74 3.95 4.49 -12.26
C ASP A 74 2.71 4.35 -13.15
N GLY A 75 2.79 3.58 -14.23
CA GLY A 75 1.69 3.41 -15.20
C GLY A 75 1.03 2.02 -15.21
N ILE A 76 1.34 1.13 -14.26
CA ILE A 76 0.88 -0.27 -14.32
C ILE A 76 -0.37 -0.56 -13.47
N TRP A 77 -0.79 0.39 -12.63
CA TRP A 77 -1.89 0.20 -11.68
C TRP A 77 -3.25 0.35 -12.38
N ASP A 78 -4.09 -0.67 -12.23
CA ASP A 78 -5.46 -0.69 -12.77
C ASP A 78 -6.47 -0.10 -11.79
N SER A 79 -6.13 -0.04 -10.49
CA SER A 79 -6.94 0.61 -9.45
C SER A 79 -6.08 1.17 -8.33
N TYR A 80 -6.66 2.12 -7.59
CA TYR A 80 -5.97 2.78 -6.49
C TYR A 80 -6.96 3.12 -5.38
N ALA A 81 -6.81 2.51 -4.21
CA ALA A 81 -7.59 2.79 -3.01
C ALA A 81 -6.70 3.46 -1.97
N ASP A 82 -6.87 4.77 -1.85
CA ASP A 82 -6.07 5.66 -1.01
C ASP A 82 -6.88 6.17 0.17
N SER A 83 -6.40 5.97 1.39
CA SER A 83 -7.10 6.39 2.60
C SER A 83 -7.24 7.90 2.71
N CYS A 84 -6.35 8.68 2.11
CA CYS A 84 -6.41 10.14 2.12
C CYS A 84 -7.60 10.65 1.29
N GLU A 85 -7.89 10.00 0.15
CA GLU A 85 -9.01 10.37 -0.72
C GLU A 85 -10.34 9.76 -0.23
N LEU A 86 -10.30 8.51 0.25
CA LEU A 86 -11.51 7.78 0.63
C LEU A 86 -11.99 8.09 2.05
N GLY A 87 -11.12 8.61 2.94
CA GLY A 87 -11.44 8.78 4.35
C GLY A 87 -11.60 7.45 5.10
N ILE A 88 -11.17 6.34 4.52
CA ILE A 88 -11.27 4.97 5.04
C ILE A 88 -9.87 4.38 5.09
N VAL A 89 -9.55 3.67 6.17
CA VAL A 89 -8.23 3.06 6.38
C VAL A 89 -8.31 1.55 6.53
N LYS A 90 -7.27 0.83 6.16
CA LYS A 90 -7.12 -0.58 6.54
C LYS A 90 -7.16 -0.70 8.06
N PRO A 91 -7.82 -1.69 8.67
CA PRO A 91 -8.32 -2.91 8.03
C PRO A 91 -9.81 -2.87 7.61
N ALA A 92 -10.43 -1.71 7.48
CA ALA A 92 -11.85 -1.62 7.09
C ALA A 92 -12.08 -2.33 5.74
N PRO A 93 -13.09 -3.23 5.64
CA PRO A 93 -13.40 -3.97 4.40
C PRO A 93 -13.57 -3.09 3.18
N GLU A 94 -14.12 -1.90 3.37
CA GLU A 94 -14.48 -0.96 2.30
C GLU A 94 -13.26 -0.48 1.51
N ILE A 95 -12.06 -0.38 2.12
CA ILE A 95 -10.87 0.08 1.40
C ILE A 95 -10.36 -0.99 0.41
N TYR A 96 -10.47 -2.27 0.77
CA TYR A 96 -10.11 -3.37 -0.13
C TYR A 96 -11.12 -3.48 -1.28
N LEU A 97 -12.42 -3.37 -0.95
CA LEU A 97 -13.48 -3.36 -1.96
C LEU A 97 -13.35 -2.16 -2.91
N ALA A 98 -12.91 -0.99 -2.42
CA ALA A 98 -12.64 0.18 -3.27
C ALA A 98 -11.55 -0.09 -4.32
N ALA A 99 -10.59 -0.97 -4.03
CA ALA A 99 -9.60 -1.40 -5.02
C ALA A 99 -10.16 -2.45 -5.99
N LEU A 100 -11.01 -3.37 -5.53
CA LEU A 100 -11.52 -4.50 -6.33
C LEU A 100 -12.68 -4.12 -7.26
N ASN A 101 -13.61 -3.27 -6.79
CA ASN A 101 -14.82 -2.91 -7.52
C ASN A 101 -14.56 -2.31 -8.92
N PRO A 102 -13.63 -1.35 -9.09
CA PRO A 102 -13.31 -0.82 -10.43
C PRO A 102 -12.75 -1.87 -11.39
N LEU A 103 -12.14 -2.92 -10.84
CA LEU A 103 -11.57 -4.02 -11.59
C LEU A 103 -12.61 -5.10 -11.95
N ASN A 104 -13.78 -5.06 -11.33
CA ASN A 104 -14.79 -6.12 -11.42
C ASN A 104 -14.19 -7.50 -11.07
N VAL A 105 -13.46 -7.55 -9.94
CA VAL A 105 -12.82 -8.75 -9.40
C VAL A 105 -13.48 -9.08 -8.07
N ALA A 106 -13.89 -10.35 -7.89
CA ALA A 106 -14.42 -10.83 -6.62
C ALA A 106 -13.27 -11.00 -5.60
N PRO A 107 -13.51 -10.79 -4.29
CA PRO A 107 -12.46 -10.93 -3.28
C PRO A 107 -11.76 -12.30 -3.30
N GLU A 108 -12.49 -13.38 -3.54
CA GLU A 108 -11.96 -14.75 -3.64
C GLU A 108 -11.02 -14.98 -4.83
N ASP A 109 -11.10 -14.13 -5.86
CA ASP A 109 -10.23 -14.13 -7.03
C ASP A 109 -9.04 -13.17 -6.90
N ALA A 110 -8.91 -12.54 -5.74
CA ALA A 110 -7.88 -11.53 -5.48
C ALA A 110 -6.90 -12.00 -4.41
N LEU A 111 -5.65 -11.53 -4.58
CA LEU A 111 -4.56 -11.77 -3.65
C LEU A 111 -4.10 -10.44 -3.06
N PHE A 112 -4.02 -10.37 -1.74
CA PHE A 112 -3.52 -9.21 -1.00
C PHE A 112 -2.10 -9.49 -0.48
N VAL A 113 -1.15 -8.64 -0.84
CA VAL A 113 0.22 -8.66 -0.31
C VAL A 113 0.36 -7.56 0.74
N GLY A 114 0.70 -7.93 1.97
CA GLY A 114 0.83 -7.00 3.08
C GLY A 114 1.92 -7.40 4.06
N HIS A 115 2.13 -6.56 5.09
CA HIS A 115 3.17 -6.77 6.09
C HIS A 115 2.63 -6.76 7.54
N ALA A 116 1.56 -6.04 7.82
CA ALA A 116 0.96 -5.94 9.15
C ALA A 116 -0.18 -6.96 9.33
N GLN A 117 -0.23 -7.64 10.49
CA GLN A 117 -1.24 -8.67 10.76
C GLN A 117 -2.67 -8.13 10.63
N ILE A 118 -2.93 -6.94 11.15
CA ILE A 118 -4.24 -6.31 11.08
C ILE A 118 -4.71 -6.06 9.63
N GLU A 119 -3.79 -5.76 8.72
CA GLU A 119 -4.11 -5.56 7.30
C GLU A 119 -4.39 -6.88 6.60
N ILE A 120 -3.59 -7.92 6.92
CA ILE A 120 -3.80 -9.29 6.46
C ILE A 120 -5.17 -9.81 6.91
N ASP A 121 -5.52 -9.62 8.17
CA ASP A 121 -6.81 -10.05 8.73
C ASP A 121 -7.98 -9.30 8.07
N GLY A 122 -7.81 -8.01 7.80
CA GLY A 122 -8.79 -7.20 7.08
C GLY A 122 -9.07 -7.73 5.67
N ALA A 123 -8.03 -8.00 4.89
CA ALA A 123 -8.16 -8.58 3.56
C ALA A 123 -8.81 -9.99 3.60
N LYS A 124 -8.38 -10.82 4.55
CA LYS A 124 -8.91 -12.17 4.75
C LYS A 124 -10.38 -12.18 5.14
N SER A 125 -10.83 -11.17 5.91
CA SER A 125 -12.21 -11.05 6.37
C SER A 125 -13.23 -10.92 5.23
N ILE A 126 -12.82 -10.43 4.09
CA ILE A 126 -13.66 -10.32 2.88
C ILE A 126 -13.43 -11.46 1.87
N GLY A 127 -12.57 -12.43 2.18
CA GLY A 127 -12.35 -13.62 1.35
C GLY A 127 -11.14 -13.55 0.41
N MET A 128 -10.28 -12.53 0.51
CA MET A 128 -9.05 -12.47 -0.29
C MET A 128 -8.05 -13.54 0.17
N THR A 129 -7.27 -14.08 -0.77
CA THR A 129 -6.06 -14.82 -0.45
C THR A 129 -4.97 -13.86 0.02
N THR A 130 -4.26 -14.22 1.10
CA THR A 130 -3.29 -13.32 1.74
C THR A 130 -1.87 -13.82 1.62
N VAL A 131 -0.95 -12.89 1.34
CA VAL A 131 0.50 -13.13 1.30
C VAL A 131 1.18 -12.12 2.20
N ARG A 132 1.99 -12.57 3.15
CA ARG A 132 2.86 -11.67 3.89
C ARG A 132 4.22 -11.57 3.21
N PHE A 133 4.68 -10.32 3.07
CA PHE A 133 6.00 -9.98 2.57
C PHE A 133 6.64 -8.92 3.45
N ASN A 134 7.90 -9.12 3.84
CA ASN A 134 8.62 -8.27 4.80
C ASN A 134 7.77 -7.95 6.04
N PRO A 135 7.29 -8.99 6.75
CA PRO A 135 6.27 -8.84 7.78
C PRO A 135 6.79 -8.10 9.02
N ASP A 136 5.90 -7.36 9.66
CA ASP A 136 6.11 -6.84 11.01
C ASP A 136 6.32 -8.01 11.99
N PRO A 137 7.02 -7.79 13.14
CA PRO A 137 7.35 -8.87 14.08
C PRO A 137 6.15 -9.66 14.63
N ASP A 138 4.96 -9.04 14.65
CA ASP A 138 3.71 -9.63 15.12
C ASP A 138 2.84 -10.21 13.96
N CYS A 139 3.26 -10.06 12.71
CA CYS A 139 2.56 -10.61 11.54
C CYS A 139 2.94 -12.08 11.31
N ASN A 140 2.14 -12.98 11.88
CA ASN A 140 2.44 -14.42 11.93
C ASN A 140 1.49 -15.30 11.12
N ILE A 141 0.31 -14.81 10.74
CA ILE A 141 -0.77 -15.59 10.12
C ILE A 141 -1.15 -15.00 8.76
N SER A 142 -0.97 -15.81 7.71
CA SER A 142 -1.40 -15.53 6.33
C SER A 142 -1.57 -16.84 5.58
N ASP A 143 -2.16 -16.82 4.39
CA ASP A 143 -2.29 -18.04 3.59
C ASP A 143 -0.94 -18.43 2.96
N HIS A 144 -0.12 -17.42 2.59
CA HIS A 144 1.24 -17.59 2.08
C HIS A 144 2.22 -16.62 2.75
N SER A 145 3.51 -16.96 2.68
CA SER A 145 4.62 -16.11 3.13
C SER A 145 5.75 -16.17 2.12
N ILE A 146 6.27 -15.01 1.73
CA ILE A 146 7.43 -14.91 0.84
C ILE A 146 8.49 -14.02 1.51
N GLU A 147 9.76 -14.37 1.31
CA GLU A 147 10.91 -13.58 1.75
C GLU A 147 11.49 -12.74 0.61
N TYR A 148 11.32 -13.21 -0.62
CA TYR A 148 11.77 -12.55 -1.83
C TYR A 148 10.55 -12.21 -2.69
N PHE A 149 10.42 -10.95 -3.11
CA PHE A 149 9.19 -10.50 -3.79
C PHE A 149 8.88 -11.25 -5.09
N PRO A 150 9.86 -11.63 -5.93
CA PRO A 150 9.63 -12.47 -7.11
C PRO A 150 8.98 -13.83 -6.85
N ASP A 151 9.06 -14.40 -5.63
CA ASP A 151 8.39 -15.66 -5.29
C ASP A 151 6.85 -15.54 -5.38
N LEU A 152 6.35 -14.30 -5.43
CA LEU A 152 4.93 -14.03 -5.69
C LEU A 152 4.45 -14.62 -7.03
N LEU A 153 5.33 -14.74 -8.02
CA LEU A 153 5.03 -15.32 -9.33
C LEU A 153 4.68 -16.81 -9.29
N ASP A 154 5.08 -17.52 -8.25
CA ASP A 154 4.78 -18.93 -8.03
C ASP A 154 3.44 -19.12 -7.33
N ILE A 155 2.97 -18.10 -6.62
CA ILE A 155 1.68 -18.07 -5.91
C ILE A 155 0.58 -17.58 -6.86
N ALA A 156 0.85 -16.55 -7.64
CA ALA A 156 -0.08 -15.96 -8.60
C ALA A 156 -0.18 -16.85 -9.87
N LYS A 157 -1.24 -17.63 -9.96
CA LYS A 157 -1.49 -18.61 -11.04
C LYS A 157 -2.78 -18.32 -11.77
#